data_08d4a8419c4b291ff5263f3b2e51f9d3
#
_entry.id   08d4a8419c4b291ff5263f3b2e51f9d3
#
_cell.length_a   1.000
_cell.length_b   1.000
_cell.length_c   1.000
_cell.angle_alpha   90.00
_cell.angle_beta   90.00
_cell.angle_gamma   90.00
#
_symmetry.space_group_name_H-M   'P 1'
#
loop_
_entity.id
_entity.type
_entity.pdbx_description
1 polymer ?
#
loop_
_entity_poly.entity_id
_entity_poly.type
_entity_poly.pdbx_seq_one_letter_code
_entity_poly.pdbx_strand_id
1 'polypeptide(L)'
;MGEMKRIISVSRRTDIPAFYGNWFMNRLKEGFAGIVHPFGGRKYIVSLKPEDVVCFVFWSKNFGPFLENLRIIDDLGYKFYFNYTVTGLPSVFESNVEKQLAIETLKQLSRTYSPRHINWRFDPIIISSICDRDFYIKAFEQLASEFAGYVERCYFSYVTEYNKVKVNFEKLQKTKGVRIVDCGDDFKIQLANELAAIAAHYGIQMYSCCGDYLVEGSRKEGYPRIKKAHCIDGSIIESLFFPEGLQYTKKPTRKECGCTESTDIGTYDTCPHGCVYCYANVNKRKAYQAFSNHDKDSAFLGYSKAESDRWLAEIQKSKFKYQNYISKCKSSVLTHDIGKDKP
;
A
#
# COMPACT_ATOMS: atom_id res chain seq x y z
N MET A 1 25.86 -13.60 -8.70
CA MET A 1 24.62 -13.76 -7.94
C MET A 1 23.62 -12.76 -8.54
N GLY A 2 22.58 -13.24 -9.24
CA GLY A 2 21.54 -12.36 -9.78
C GLY A 2 20.86 -11.62 -8.62
N GLU A 3 20.58 -10.33 -8.79
CA GLU A 3 19.77 -9.59 -7.80
C GLU A 3 18.42 -10.29 -7.67
N MET A 4 18.00 -10.53 -6.44
CA MET A 4 16.69 -11.16 -6.15
C MET A 4 15.56 -10.24 -6.65
N LYS A 5 14.68 -10.76 -7.49
CA LYS A 5 13.47 -10.05 -7.92
C LYS A 5 12.67 -9.53 -6.72
N ARG A 6 12.02 -8.38 -6.85
CA ARG A 6 11.38 -7.67 -5.73
C ARG A 6 9.88 -7.54 -5.94
N ILE A 7 9.14 -7.63 -4.85
CA ILE A 7 7.75 -7.19 -4.81
C ILE A 7 7.76 -5.67 -4.59
N ILE A 8 7.06 -4.94 -5.45
CA ILE A 8 6.99 -3.47 -5.40
C ILE A 8 5.61 -3.02 -4.92
N SER A 9 5.57 -2.27 -3.83
CA SER A 9 4.35 -1.64 -3.31
C SER A 9 4.13 -0.27 -3.97
N VAL A 10 2.97 -0.09 -4.64
CA VAL A 10 2.60 1.09 -5.45
C VAL A 10 1.29 1.69 -4.94
N SER A 11 1.13 2.38 -3.83
CA SER A 11 1.99 2.51 -2.66
C SER A 11 1.12 2.59 -1.40
N ARG A 12 1.68 2.24 -0.24
CA ARG A 12 1.01 2.43 1.07
C ARG A 12 1.08 3.87 1.58
N ARG A 13 1.89 4.73 0.95
CA ARG A 13 2.20 6.10 1.43
C ARG A 13 1.47 7.17 0.67
N THR A 14 1.08 6.87 -0.57
CA THR A 14 0.32 7.77 -1.44
C THR A 14 -0.50 6.96 -2.43
N ASP A 15 -1.55 7.55 -2.97
CA ASP A 15 -2.39 6.91 -3.98
C ASP A 15 -1.84 7.21 -5.37
N ILE A 16 -0.92 6.34 -5.83
CA ILE A 16 -0.28 6.49 -7.15
C ILE A 16 -1.29 6.29 -8.28
N PRO A 17 -2.15 5.27 -8.27
CA PRO A 17 -3.15 5.10 -9.32
C PRO A 17 -4.07 6.30 -9.49
N ALA A 18 -4.51 6.92 -8.40
CA ALA A 18 -5.43 8.04 -8.46
C ALA A 18 -4.79 9.35 -8.95
N PHE A 19 -3.51 9.61 -8.63
CA PHE A 19 -2.92 10.95 -8.79
C PHE A 19 -1.60 10.99 -9.55
N TYR A 20 -0.88 9.89 -9.64
CA TYR A 20 0.49 9.83 -10.15
C TYR A 20 0.68 8.80 -11.26
N GLY A 21 -0.39 8.43 -11.97
CA GLY A 21 -0.35 7.42 -13.03
C GLY A 21 0.68 7.73 -14.11
N ASN A 22 0.73 8.97 -14.60
CA ASN A 22 1.70 9.40 -15.61
C ASN A 22 3.16 9.30 -15.10
N TRP A 23 3.39 9.66 -13.83
CA TRP A 23 4.69 9.49 -13.21
C TRP A 23 5.08 8.01 -13.18
N PHE A 24 4.21 7.14 -12.74
CA PHE A 24 4.49 5.71 -12.67
C PHE A 24 4.82 5.12 -14.05
N MET A 25 4.05 5.49 -15.08
CA MET A 25 4.33 5.05 -16.45
C MET A 25 5.67 5.54 -16.97
N ASN A 26 6.06 6.80 -16.67
CA ASN A 26 7.37 7.31 -16.99
C ASN A 26 8.48 6.54 -16.25
N ARG A 27 8.25 6.16 -14.99
CA ARG A 27 9.22 5.34 -14.21
C ARG A 27 9.36 3.93 -14.78
N LEU A 28 8.28 3.32 -15.26
CA LEU A 28 8.34 2.03 -15.95
C LEU A 28 9.17 2.14 -17.25
N LYS A 29 8.90 3.17 -18.06
CA LYS A 29 9.65 3.43 -19.30
C LYS A 29 11.15 3.62 -19.04
N GLU A 30 11.52 4.33 -17.98
CA GLU A 30 12.91 4.55 -17.59
C GLU A 30 13.53 3.31 -16.89
N GLY A 31 12.70 2.34 -16.46
CA GLY A 31 13.12 1.11 -15.80
C GLY A 31 13.54 1.28 -14.34
N PHE A 32 13.27 2.43 -13.69
CA PHE A 32 13.59 2.64 -12.28
C PHE A 32 12.76 3.73 -11.62
N ALA A 33 12.68 3.71 -10.28
CA ALA A 33 12.16 4.79 -9.45
C ALA A 33 13.16 5.17 -8.36
N GLY A 34 13.19 6.46 -8.03
CA GLY A 34 13.91 7.00 -6.87
C GLY A 34 13.07 6.92 -5.60
N ILE A 35 13.69 6.57 -4.49
CA ILE A 35 13.06 6.48 -3.17
C ILE A 35 13.82 7.36 -2.19
N VAL A 36 13.06 8.16 -1.43
CA VAL A 36 13.55 8.83 -0.24
C VAL A 36 13.14 8.01 0.97
N HIS A 37 14.12 7.44 1.69
CA HIS A 37 13.84 6.65 2.89
C HIS A 37 13.17 7.53 3.93
N PRO A 38 12.03 7.12 4.51
CA PRO A 38 11.25 7.97 5.42
C PRO A 38 11.97 8.34 6.71
N PHE A 39 12.91 7.50 7.13
CA PHE A 39 13.76 7.74 8.29
C PHE A 39 15.19 8.07 7.81
N GLY A 40 15.67 9.27 8.11
CA GLY A 40 17.02 9.70 7.76
C GLY A 40 17.21 10.24 6.33
N GLY A 41 16.16 10.25 5.49
CA GLY A 41 16.19 10.93 4.18
C GLY A 41 17.16 10.36 3.14
N ARG A 42 17.73 9.15 3.38
CA ARG A 42 18.62 8.48 2.43
C ARG A 42 17.90 8.25 1.10
N LYS A 43 18.56 8.62 0.01
CA LYS A 43 18.05 8.47 -1.35
C LYS A 43 18.69 7.26 -2.02
N TYR A 44 17.88 6.47 -2.72
CA TYR A 44 18.34 5.33 -3.50
C TYR A 44 17.39 5.07 -4.67
N ILE A 45 17.81 4.27 -5.61
CA ILE A 45 17.00 3.85 -6.75
C ILE A 45 16.62 2.37 -6.62
N VAL A 46 15.45 2.03 -7.12
CA VAL A 46 14.97 0.65 -7.27
C VAL A 46 14.71 0.39 -8.75
N SER A 47 15.14 -0.76 -9.23
CA SER A 47 14.81 -1.22 -10.58
C SER A 47 13.33 -1.54 -10.69
N LEU A 48 12.70 -1.11 -11.78
CA LEU A 48 11.35 -1.47 -12.18
C LEU A 48 11.33 -2.31 -13.46
N LYS A 49 12.46 -2.79 -13.93
CA LYS A 49 12.54 -3.64 -15.12
C LYS A 49 11.81 -4.96 -14.89
N PRO A 50 11.19 -5.57 -15.93
CA PRO A 50 10.44 -6.82 -15.80
C PRO A 50 11.23 -7.96 -15.17
N GLU A 51 12.52 -8.06 -15.48
CA GLU A 51 13.41 -9.08 -14.92
C GLU A 51 13.69 -8.92 -13.43
N ASP A 52 13.50 -7.72 -12.85
CA ASP A 52 13.81 -7.39 -11.45
C ASP A 52 12.55 -7.31 -10.57
N VAL A 53 11.35 -7.35 -11.18
CA VAL A 53 10.06 -7.23 -10.47
C VAL A 53 9.35 -8.58 -10.45
N VAL A 54 8.98 -9.04 -9.25
CA VAL A 54 8.10 -10.20 -9.05
C VAL A 54 6.66 -9.81 -9.34
N CYS A 55 6.20 -8.75 -8.69
CA CYS A 55 4.81 -8.32 -8.74
C CYS A 55 4.68 -6.86 -8.26
N PHE A 56 3.80 -6.09 -8.90
CA PHE A 56 3.33 -4.81 -8.38
C PHE A 56 2.12 -5.04 -7.48
N VAL A 57 2.09 -4.39 -6.32
CA VAL A 57 0.92 -4.35 -5.43
C VAL A 57 0.38 -2.93 -5.44
N PHE A 58 -0.71 -2.72 -6.15
CA PHE A 58 -1.34 -1.41 -6.27
C PHE A 58 -2.28 -1.13 -5.11
N TRP A 59 -2.26 0.11 -4.62
CA TRP A 59 -3.12 0.59 -3.55
C TRP A 59 -3.85 1.83 -4.01
N SER A 60 -5.17 1.83 -3.95
CA SER A 60 -5.94 3.01 -4.32
C SER A 60 -7.32 3.05 -3.68
N LYS A 61 -7.86 4.26 -3.57
CA LYS A 61 -9.28 4.56 -3.36
C LYS A 61 -10.00 4.87 -4.68
N ASN A 62 -9.23 5.10 -5.76
CA ASN A 62 -9.79 5.42 -7.07
C ASN A 62 -8.85 4.95 -8.19
N PHE A 63 -9.14 3.78 -8.75
CA PHE A 63 -8.42 3.24 -9.90
C PHE A 63 -8.90 3.80 -11.24
N GLY A 64 -10.01 4.57 -11.29
CA GLY A 64 -10.58 5.07 -12.53
C GLY A 64 -9.56 5.73 -13.46
N PRO A 65 -8.74 6.70 -13.00
CA PRO A 65 -7.72 7.35 -13.83
C PRO A 65 -6.60 6.42 -14.30
N PHE A 66 -6.49 5.21 -13.75
CA PHE A 66 -5.36 4.31 -13.97
C PHE A 66 -5.72 3.08 -14.81
N LEU A 67 -6.99 2.89 -15.19
CA LEU A 67 -7.46 1.70 -15.91
C LEU A 67 -6.72 1.46 -17.22
N GLU A 68 -6.51 2.49 -18.04
CA GLU A 68 -5.77 2.37 -19.29
C GLU A 68 -4.28 2.03 -19.05
N ASN A 69 -3.69 2.58 -17.99
CA ASN A 69 -2.31 2.26 -17.61
C ASN A 69 -2.16 0.80 -17.21
N LEU A 70 -3.16 0.21 -16.51
CA LEU A 70 -3.13 -1.20 -16.13
C LEU A 70 -3.07 -2.13 -17.35
N ARG A 71 -3.78 -1.79 -18.45
CA ARG A 71 -3.72 -2.56 -19.69
C ARG A 71 -2.31 -2.54 -20.27
N ILE A 72 -1.68 -1.36 -20.34
CA ILE A 72 -0.30 -1.22 -20.83
C ILE A 72 0.68 -2.03 -19.94
N ILE A 73 0.50 -1.99 -18.61
CA ILE A 73 1.35 -2.71 -17.65
C ILE A 73 1.21 -4.23 -17.85
N ASP A 74 -0.01 -4.71 -18.10
CA ASP A 74 -0.30 -6.11 -18.37
C ASP A 74 0.31 -6.56 -19.71
N ASP A 75 0.15 -5.77 -20.77
CA ASP A 75 0.74 -6.00 -22.09
C ASP A 75 2.28 -6.05 -22.03
N LEU A 76 2.91 -5.32 -21.10
CA LEU A 76 4.34 -5.38 -20.82
C LEU A 76 4.75 -6.63 -20.02
N GLY A 77 3.81 -7.50 -19.64
CA GLY A 77 4.03 -8.76 -18.95
C GLY A 77 4.25 -8.66 -17.44
N TYR A 78 4.02 -7.50 -16.82
CA TYR A 78 4.11 -7.36 -15.38
C TYR A 78 2.95 -8.06 -14.68
N LYS A 79 3.26 -8.68 -13.54
CA LYS A 79 2.27 -9.27 -12.64
C LYS A 79 1.85 -8.24 -11.60
N PHE A 80 0.56 -8.21 -11.24
CA PHE A 80 0.06 -7.26 -10.23
C PHE A 80 -1.26 -7.72 -9.61
N TYR A 81 -1.55 -7.19 -8.42
CA TYR A 81 -2.86 -7.29 -7.79
C TYR A 81 -3.19 -6.00 -7.01
N PHE A 82 -4.43 -5.91 -6.53
CA PHE A 82 -5.00 -4.67 -6.04
C PHE A 82 -5.36 -4.75 -4.56
N ASN A 83 -4.99 -3.71 -3.81
CA ASN A 83 -5.59 -3.33 -2.55
C ASN A 83 -6.53 -2.14 -2.82
N TYR A 84 -7.82 -2.41 -3.00
CA TYR A 84 -8.80 -1.39 -3.34
C TYR A 84 -9.63 -0.99 -2.13
N THR A 85 -9.49 0.26 -1.70
CA THR A 85 -10.16 0.77 -0.50
C THR A 85 -11.52 1.39 -0.86
N VAL A 86 -12.58 0.78 -0.35
CA VAL A 86 -13.97 1.29 -0.39
C VAL A 86 -14.56 1.10 0.99
N THR A 87 -14.77 2.19 1.73
CA THR A 87 -15.17 2.17 3.15
C THR A 87 -16.62 2.55 3.39
N GLY A 88 -17.22 3.30 2.46
CA GLY A 88 -18.53 3.90 2.67
C GLY A 88 -18.59 5.00 3.74
N LEU A 89 -17.44 5.45 4.27
CA LEU A 89 -17.37 6.52 5.26
C LEU A 89 -17.92 7.84 4.70
N PRO A 90 -18.56 8.67 5.55
CA PRO A 90 -19.02 10.01 5.16
C PRO A 90 -17.88 10.90 4.66
N SER A 91 -18.23 11.86 3.79
CA SER A 91 -17.28 12.80 3.18
C SER A 91 -16.47 13.65 4.19
N VAL A 92 -16.96 13.76 5.41
CA VAL A 92 -16.27 14.41 6.51
C VAL A 92 -14.97 13.70 6.90
N PHE A 93 -14.89 12.38 6.66
CA PHE A 93 -13.68 11.57 6.86
C PHE A 93 -12.87 11.41 5.58
N GLU A 94 -13.52 11.36 4.40
CA GLU A 94 -12.93 11.09 3.08
C GLU A 94 -13.51 12.04 2.04
N SER A 95 -12.76 13.06 1.61
CA SER A 95 -13.33 14.14 0.82
C SER A 95 -13.32 13.96 -0.69
N ASN A 96 -12.50 13.08 -1.24
CA ASN A 96 -12.24 12.97 -2.68
C ASN A 96 -12.48 11.55 -3.22
N VAL A 97 -13.53 10.88 -2.73
CA VAL A 97 -13.91 9.54 -3.20
C VAL A 97 -15.40 9.52 -3.50
N GLU A 98 -15.73 9.25 -4.74
CA GLU A 98 -17.11 9.01 -5.16
C GLU A 98 -17.42 7.52 -5.01
N LYS A 99 -18.35 7.18 -4.11
CA LYS A 99 -18.66 5.78 -3.73
C LYS A 99 -19.12 4.96 -4.93
N GLN A 100 -20.05 5.50 -5.74
CA GLN A 100 -20.61 4.74 -6.88
C GLN A 100 -19.55 4.45 -7.93
N LEU A 101 -18.73 5.45 -8.27
CA LEU A 101 -17.62 5.27 -9.20
C LEU A 101 -16.61 4.24 -8.69
N ALA A 102 -16.32 4.23 -7.38
CA ALA A 102 -15.41 3.25 -6.79
C ALA A 102 -15.98 1.82 -6.89
N ILE A 103 -17.29 1.64 -6.68
CA ILE A 103 -17.98 0.34 -6.82
C ILE A 103 -17.89 -0.15 -8.27
N GLU A 104 -18.26 0.69 -9.24
CA GLU A 104 -18.24 0.33 -10.66
C GLU A 104 -16.81 -0.02 -11.15
N THR A 105 -15.83 0.77 -10.72
CA THR A 105 -14.42 0.53 -11.07
C THR A 105 -13.90 -0.78 -10.47
N LEU A 106 -14.28 -1.12 -9.21
CA LEU A 106 -13.91 -2.40 -8.61
C LEU A 106 -14.50 -3.57 -9.40
N LYS A 107 -15.79 -3.50 -9.76
CA LYS A 107 -16.47 -4.51 -10.58
C LYS A 107 -15.81 -4.66 -11.95
N GLN A 108 -15.41 -3.54 -12.58
CA GLN A 108 -14.69 -3.55 -13.85
C GLN A 108 -13.33 -4.26 -13.71
N LEU A 109 -12.54 -3.92 -12.70
CA LEU A 109 -11.26 -4.60 -12.44
C LEU A 109 -11.42 -6.10 -12.22
N SER A 110 -12.46 -6.48 -11.46
CA SER A 110 -12.75 -7.90 -11.20
C SER A 110 -13.14 -8.67 -12.47
N ARG A 111 -13.93 -8.07 -13.36
CA ARG A 111 -14.28 -8.68 -14.65
C ARG A 111 -13.08 -8.80 -15.58
N THR A 112 -12.17 -7.82 -15.54
CA THR A 112 -10.99 -7.78 -16.43
C THR A 112 -9.91 -8.78 -15.96
N TYR A 113 -9.65 -8.86 -14.67
CA TYR A 113 -8.55 -9.67 -14.13
C TYR A 113 -9.03 -10.90 -13.37
N SER A 114 -9.69 -10.81 -12.28
CA SER A 114 -10.54 -11.78 -11.55
C SER A 114 -10.84 -11.27 -10.14
N PRO A 115 -11.84 -11.86 -9.43
CA PRO A 115 -12.07 -11.60 -8.01
C PRO A 115 -10.85 -11.88 -7.12
N ARG A 116 -9.99 -12.82 -7.52
CA ARG A 116 -8.78 -13.20 -6.78
C ARG A 116 -7.67 -12.16 -6.83
N HIS A 117 -7.68 -11.24 -7.81
CA HIS A 117 -6.72 -10.14 -7.90
C HIS A 117 -7.04 -8.97 -6.96
N ILE A 118 -8.21 -8.96 -6.31
CA ILE A 118 -8.68 -7.81 -5.53
C ILE A 118 -8.78 -8.17 -4.06
N ASN A 119 -8.05 -7.43 -3.23
CA ASN A 119 -8.31 -7.31 -1.80
C ASN A 119 -9.18 -6.07 -1.61
N TRP A 120 -10.48 -6.25 -1.39
CA TRP A 120 -11.32 -5.15 -0.96
C TRP A 120 -10.90 -4.70 0.44
N ARG A 121 -10.61 -3.41 0.60
CA ARG A 121 -10.23 -2.84 1.89
C ARG A 121 -11.38 -2.01 2.45
N PHE A 122 -12.08 -2.56 3.42
CA PHE A 122 -13.03 -1.85 4.27
C PHE A 122 -12.26 -1.29 5.48
N ASP A 123 -11.36 -0.35 5.22
CA ASP A 123 -10.27 0.03 6.13
C ASP A 123 -9.98 1.55 6.05
N PRO A 124 -10.04 2.25 7.20
CA PRO A 124 -10.29 1.76 8.56
C PRO A 124 -11.76 1.84 9.00
N ILE A 125 -12.09 1.10 10.06
CA ILE A 125 -13.31 1.31 10.88
C ILE A 125 -13.01 2.42 11.89
N ILE A 126 -13.87 3.44 11.97
CA ILE A 126 -13.76 4.60 12.87
C ILE A 126 -15.06 4.77 13.63
N ILE A 127 -15.10 4.33 14.89
CA ILE A 127 -16.30 4.50 15.70
C ILE A 127 -16.39 5.97 16.14
N SER A 128 -17.54 6.58 15.89
CA SER A 128 -17.75 8.00 16.14
C SER A 128 -19.21 8.32 16.42
N SER A 129 -19.51 9.56 16.79
CA SER A 129 -20.89 10.03 17.02
C SER A 129 -21.81 9.96 15.79
N ILE A 130 -21.27 9.69 14.60
CA ILE A 130 -22.02 9.59 13.33
C ILE A 130 -21.76 8.27 12.58
N CYS A 131 -20.82 7.46 13.04
CA CYS A 131 -20.50 6.15 12.49
C CYS A 131 -20.42 5.17 13.67
N ASP A 132 -21.56 4.73 14.12
CA ASP A 132 -21.77 3.75 15.18
C ASP A 132 -21.83 2.31 14.61
N ARG A 133 -22.21 1.35 15.44
CA ARG A 133 -22.38 -0.05 15.05
C ARG A 133 -23.39 -0.19 13.89
N ASP A 134 -24.56 0.45 14.00
CA ASP A 134 -25.63 0.28 13.02
C ASP A 134 -25.27 0.92 11.67
N PHE A 135 -24.53 2.03 11.68
CA PHE A 135 -23.92 2.59 10.48
C PHE A 135 -23.03 1.57 9.77
N TYR A 136 -22.10 0.90 10.51
CA TYR A 136 -21.20 -0.06 9.92
C TYR A 136 -21.88 -1.31 9.40
N ILE A 137 -22.87 -1.84 10.10
CA ILE A 137 -23.67 -2.97 9.64
C ILE A 137 -24.33 -2.64 8.29
N LYS A 138 -25.03 -1.52 8.20
CA LYS A 138 -25.73 -1.09 6.97
C LYS A 138 -24.75 -0.80 5.81
N ALA A 139 -23.69 -0.03 6.09
CA ALA A 139 -22.71 0.34 5.06
C ALA A 139 -21.96 -0.88 4.53
N PHE A 140 -21.59 -1.81 5.41
CA PHE A 140 -20.88 -3.02 5.06
C PHE A 140 -21.76 -3.98 4.26
N GLU A 141 -23.00 -4.22 4.71
CA GLU A 141 -23.96 -5.07 4.01
C GLU A 141 -24.23 -4.57 2.58
N GLN A 142 -24.46 -3.25 2.43
CA GLN A 142 -24.63 -2.63 1.12
C GLN A 142 -23.42 -2.89 0.21
N LEU A 143 -22.19 -2.68 0.72
CA LEU A 143 -20.99 -2.88 -0.09
C LEU A 143 -20.70 -4.38 -0.35
N ALA A 144 -20.93 -5.26 0.63
CA ALA A 144 -20.74 -6.68 0.48
C ALA A 144 -21.70 -7.29 -0.57
N SER A 145 -22.97 -6.85 -0.59
CA SER A 145 -23.95 -7.24 -1.62
C SER A 145 -23.51 -6.77 -3.02
N GLU A 146 -23.01 -5.54 -3.15
CA GLU A 146 -22.48 -5.03 -4.42
C GLU A 146 -21.23 -5.79 -4.92
N PHE A 147 -20.41 -6.29 -3.99
CA PHE A 147 -19.15 -6.97 -4.29
C PHE A 147 -19.25 -8.50 -4.31
N ALA A 148 -20.43 -9.07 -4.05
CA ALA A 148 -20.66 -10.50 -4.15
C ALA A 148 -20.26 -11.05 -5.54
N GLY A 149 -19.34 -12.01 -5.56
CA GLY A 149 -18.77 -12.56 -6.80
C GLY A 149 -17.69 -11.72 -7.48
N TYR A 150 -17.46 -10.46 -7.02
CA TYR A 150 -16.41 -9.58 -7.55
C TYR A 150 -15.15 -9.54 -6.68
N VAL A 151 -15.23 -9.98 -5.42
CA VAL A 151 -14.08 -10.15 -4.53
C VAL A 151 -14.24 -11.42 -3.70
N GLU A 152 -13.13 -12.05 -3.33
CA GLU A 152 -13.13 -13.19 -2.41
C GLU A 152 -12.69 -12.78 -1.01
N ARG A 153 -12.10 -11.59 -0.84
CA ARG A 153 -11.46 -11.14 0.39
C ARG A 153 -11.82 -9.72 0.74
N CYS A 154 -12.13 -9.49 2.02
CA CYS A 154 -12.26 -8.16 2.60
C CYS A 154 -11.25 -7.97 3.73
N TYR A 155 -10.43 -6.93 3.63
CA TYR A 155 -9.43 -6.55 4.62
C TYR A 155 -9.93 -5.36 5.42
N PHE A 156 -9.84 -5.44 6.73
CA PHE A 156 -10.25 -4.35 7.61
C PHE A 156 -9.26 -4.12 8.76
N SER A 157 -9.31 -2.97 9.37
CA SER A 157 -8.71 -2.67 10.68
C SER A 157 -9.50 -1.55 11.37
N TYR A 158 -9.37 -1.46 12.69
CA TYR A 158 -9.77 -0.25 13.39
C TYR A 158 -8.69 0.82 13.23
N VAL A 159 -9.12 2.08 13.23
CA VAL A 159 -8.19 3.20 13.07
C VAL A 159 -7.13 3.19 14.16
N THR A 160 -5.88 3.38 13.77
CA THR A 160 -4.77 3.57 14.71
C THR A 160 -4.55 5.06 14.93
N GLU A 161 -4.71 5.51 16.16
CA GLU A 161 -4.59 6.92 16.53
C GLU A 161 -3.13 7.34 16.71
N TYR A 162 -2.40 7.48 15.60
CA TYR A 162 -1.11 8.16 15.61
C TYR A 162 -1.28 9.64 16.01
N ASN A 163 -0.25 10.28 16.57
CA ASN A 163 -0.33 11.67 17.05
C ASN A 163 -0.95 12.64 16.02
N LYS A 164 -0.58 12.53 14.75
CA LYS A 164 -1.17 13.35 13.67
C LYS A 164 -2.63 13.05 13.40
N VAL A 165 -3.07 11.81 13.59
CA VAL A 165 -4.47 11.41 13.46
C VAL A 165 -5.29 11.96 14.61
N LYS A 166 -4.77 11.91 15.84
CA LYS A 166 -5.40 12.53 17.02
C LYS A 166 -5.64 14.03 16.82
N VAL A 167 -4.62 14.75 16.35
CA VAL A 167 -4.74 16.20 16.04
C VAL A 167 -5.82 16.44 14.98
N ASN A 168 -5.91 15.61 13.96
CA ASN A 168 -6.95 15.73 12.94
C ASN A 168 -8.36 15.44 13.51
N PHE A 169 -8.51 14.46 14.40
CA PHE A 169 -9.76 14.13 15.05
C PHE A 169 -10.22 15.22 16.02
N GLU A 170 -9.31 15.80 16.80
CA GLU A 170 -9.62 16.96 17.64
C GLU A 170 -10.09 18.17 16.81
N LYS A 171 -9.42 18.42 15.66
CA LYS A 171 -9.86 19.45 14.73
C LYS A 171 -11.23 19.14 14.15
N LEU A 172 -11.51 17.91 13.77
CA LEU A 172 -12.80 17.45 13.27
C LEU A 172 -13.90 17.68 14.28
N GLN A 173 -13.66 17.35 15.55
CA GLN A 173 -14.59 17.58 16.65
C GLN A 173 -14.89 19.08 16.81
N LYS A 174 -13.85 19.91 16.83
CA LYS A 174 -13.99 21.38 16.99
C LYS A 174 -14.73 22.05 15.82
N THR A 175 -14.49 21.58 14.59
CA THR A 175 -15.01 22.25 13.38
C THR A 175 -16.31 21.67 12.82
N LYS A 176 -16.60 20.41 13.11
CA LYS A 176 -17.75 19.67 12.56
C LYS A 176 -18.61 18.98 13.63
N GLY A 177 -18.23 19.04 14.91
CA GLY A 177 -18.95 18.39 16.00
C GLY A 177 -18.86 16.87 16.03
N VAL A 178 -18.05 16.26 15.17
CA VAL A 178 -17.90 14.79 15.08
C VAL A 178 -16.90 14.32 16.13
N ARG A 179 -17.36 13.51 17.08
CA ARG A 179 -16.54 12.95 18.16
C ARG A 179 -16.18 11.51 17.87
N ILE A 180 -14.89 11.16 17.98
CA ILE A 180 -14.42 9.78 17.94
C ILE A 180 -14.71 9.13 19.29
N VAL A 181 -15.14 7.86 19.27
CA VAL A 181 -15.55 7.10 20.45
C VAL A 181 -14.55 5.94 20.65
N ASP A 182 -13.97 5.87 21.83
CA ASP A 182 -13.23 4.67 22.25
C ASP A 182 -14.25 3.66 22.80
N CYS A 183 -14.35 2.50 22.16
CA CYS A 183 -15.39 1.51 22.45
C CYS A 183 -14.87 0.20 23.08
N GLY A 184 -13.58 0.14 23.40
CA GLY A 184 -12.95 -1.07 23.96
C GLY A 184 -12.89 -2.27 22.99
N ASP A 185 -12.18 -3.32 23.40
CA ASP A 185 -11.90 -4.46 22.51
C ASP A 185 -13.11 -5.39 22.34
N ASP A 186 -13.93 -5.58 23.38
CA ASP A 186 -15.12 -6.45 23.30
C ASP A 186 -16.11 -5.94 22.26
N PHE A 187 -16.38 -4.63 22.22
CA PHE A 187 -17.21 -4.03 21.20
C PHE A 187 -16.63 -4.22 19.79
N LYS A 188 -15.31 -4.01 19.65
CA LYS A 188 -14.61 -4.18 18.36
C LYS A 188 -14.67 -5.62 17.86
N ILE A 189 -14.51 -6.60 18.77
CA ILE A 189 -14.61 -8.03 18.46
C ILE A 189 -16.06 -8.36 18.04
N GLN A 190 -17.04 -7.88 18.78
CA GLN A 190 -18.46 -8.14 18.47
C GLN A 190 -18.81 -7.60 17.09
N LEU A 191 -18.53 -6.32 16.82
CA LEU A 191 -18.80 -5.72 15.51
C LEU A 191 -18.04 -6.44 14.38
N ALA A 192 -16.78 -6.80 14.59
CA ALA A 192 -16.00 -7.53 13.59
C ALA A 192 -16.61 -8.91 13.25
N ASN A 193 -17.14 -9.63 14.27
CA ASN A 193 -17.82 -10.91 14.07
C ASN A 193 -19.13 -10.76 13.30
N GLU A 194 -19.91 -9.71 13.57
CA GLU A 194 -21.14 -9.40 12.84
C GLU A 194 -20.83 -9.07 11.37
N LEU A 195 -19.82 -8.24 11.12
CA LEU A 195 -19.37 -7.96 9.75
C LEU A 195 -18.85 -9.22 9.04
N ALA A 196 -18.18 -10.13 9.76
CA ALA A 196 -17.71 -11.39 9.20
C ALA A 196 -18.87 -12.32 8.83
N ALA A 197 -19.97 -12.32 9.60
CA ALA A 197 -21.19 -13.07 9.26
C ALA A 197 -21.85 -12.53 7.98
N ILE A 198 -21.94 -11.20 7.85
CA ILE A 198 -22.42 -10.55 6.62
C ILE A 198 -21.52 -10.90 5.43
N ALA A 199 -20.21 -10.75 5.57
CA ALA A 199 -19.26 -11.07 4.51
C ALA A 199 -19.40 -12.52 4.03
N ALA A 200 -19.51 -13.48 4.96
CA ALA A 200 -19.65 -14.90 4.63
C ALA A 200 -20.97 -15.19 3.89
N HIS A 201 -22.06 -14.49 4.20
CA HIS A 201 -23.32 -14.59 3.47
C HIS A 201 -23.16 -14.25 1.98
N TYR A 202 -22.27 -13.31 1.66
CA TYR A 202 -21.94 -12.91 0.29
C TYR A 202 -20.70 -13.63 -0.30
N GLY A 203 -20.22 -14.70 0.36
CA GLY A 203 -19.07 -15.46 -0.10
C GLY A 203 -17.72 -14.76 0.05
N ILE A 204 -17.62 -13.76 0.91
CA ILE A 204 -16.42 -12.95 1.13
C ILE A 204 -15.74 -13.34 2.45
N GLN A 205 -14.45 -13.69 2.41
CA GLN A 205 -13.67 -13.97 3.60
C GLN A 205 -13.09 -12.69 4.20
N MET A 206 -13.33 -12.48 5.51
CA MET A 206 -12.80 -11.34 6.25
C MET A 206 -11.36 -11.59 6.76
N TYR A 207 -10.54 -10.53 6.71
CA TYR A 207 -9.14 -10.52 7.17
C TYR A 207 -8.86 -9.26 8.01
N SER A 208 -8.32 -9.44 9.22
CA SER A 208 -7.90 -8.35 10.11
C SER A 208 -6.46 -7.93 9.85
N CYS A 209 -6.22 -6.64 9.60
CA CYS A 209 -4.89 -6.07 9.42
C CYS A 209 -4.36 -5.50 10.74
N CYS A 210 -3.35 -6.15 11.33
CA CYS A 210 -2.74 -5.75 12.61
C CYS A 210 -3.75 -5.61 13.76
N GLY A 211 -4.52 -6.66 13.98
CA GLY A 211 -5.47 -6.80 15.07
C GLY A 211 -5.57 -8.29 15.41
N ASP A 212 -4.52 -8.87 15.99
CA ASP A 212 -4.49 -10.30 16.31
C ASP A 212 -5.60 -10.67 17.30
N TYR A 213 -5.97 -9.75 18.22
CA TYR A 213 -7.11 -9.92 19.13
C TYR A 213 -8.45 -10.10 18.41
N LEU A 214 -8.64 -9.53 17.20
CA LEU A 214 -9.84 -9.72 16.38
C LEU A 214 -9.84 -11.12 15.74
N VAL A 215 -8.67 -11.61 15.33
CA VAL A 215 -8.53 -12.98 14.81
C VAL A 215 -8.81 -14.00 15.89
N GLU A 216 -8.31 -13.80 17.09
CA GLU A 216 -8.54 -14.67 18.26
C GLU A 216 -9.99 -14.59 18.73
N GLY A 217 -10.56 -13.38 18.83
CA GLY A 217 -11.94 -13.15 19.23
C GLY A 217 -13.00 -13.71 18.25
N SER A 218 -12.62 -13.96 16.98
CA SER A 218 -13.50 -14.59 16.00
C SER A 218 -13.58 -16.11 16.11
N ARG A 219 -12.83 -16.73 17.02
CA ARG A 219 -12.88 -18.18 17.29
C ARG A 219 -14.09 -18.60 18.13
N LYS A 220 -14.96 -17.66 18.49
CA LYS A 220 -16.22 -17.93 19.18
C LYS A 220 -17.13 -18.77 18.30
N GLU A 221 -17.82 -19.74 18.94
CA GLU A 221 -18.78 -20.60 18.28
C GLU A 221 -19.91 -19.80 17.62
N GLY A 222 -20.28 -20.17 16.39
CA GLY A 222 -21.36 -19.52 15.64
C GLY A 222 -20.95 -18.37 14.71
N TYR A 223 -19.70 -17.93 14.69
CA TYR A 223 -19.24 -16.90 13.77
C TYR A 223 -18.18 -17.42 12.77
N PRO A 224 -18.18 -16.90 11.52
CA PRO A 224 -17.14 -17.18 10.56
C PRO A 224 -15.78 -16.67 11.06
N ARG A 225 -14.73 -17.46 10.85
CA ARG A 225 -13.38 -17.09 11.29
C ARG A 225 -12.84 -15.89 10.52
N ILE A 226 -12.38 -14.87 11.22
CA ILE A 226 -11.58 -13.80 10.68
C ILE A 226 -10.13 -14.30 10.58
N LYS A 227 -9.50 -14.11 9.42
CA LYS A 227 -8.09 -14.50 9.19
C LYS A 227 -7.16 -13.31 9.38
N LYS A 228 -5.87 -13.58 9.59
CA LYS A 228 -4.84 -12.55 9.64
C LYS A 228 -4.57 -12.01 8.24
N ALA A 229 -4.62 -10.69 8.07
CA ALA A 229 -4.34 -10.04 6.79
C ALA A 229 -2.85 -9.92 6.50
N HIS A 230 -2.50 -10.17 5.24
CA HIS A 230 -1.21 -9.85 4.66
C HIS A 230 -1.46 -8.92 3.48
N CYS A 231 -1.34 -7.60 3.69
CA CYS A 231 -1.66 -6.63 2.63
C CYS A 231 -0.73 -6.73 1.42
N ILE A 232 0.50 -7.19 1.65
CA ILE A 232 1.40 -7.70 0.62
C ILE A 232 1.61 -9.16 0.98
N ASP A 233 1.12 -10.04 0.13
CA ASP A 233 0.97 -11.45 0.42
C ASP A 233 1.63 -12.31 -0.66
N GLY A 234 2.75 -12.94 -0.28
CA GLY A 234 3.47 -13.85 -1.16
C GLY A 234 2.62 -15.05 -1.59
N SER A 235 1.70 -15.53 -0.75
CA SER A 235 0.83 -16.66 -1.08
C SER A 235 -0.23 -16.29 -2.13
N ILE A 236 -0.73 -15.05 -2.12
CA ILE A 236 -1.61 -14.54 -3.19
C ILE A 236 -0.83 -14.45 -4.50
N ILE A 237 0.38 -13.87 -4.47
CA ILE A 237 1.25 -13.74 -5.65
C ILE A 237 1.56 -15.12 -6.23
N GLU A 238 1.96 -16.07 -5.38
CA GLU A 238 2.21 -17.46 -5.76
C GLU A 238 0.99 -18.08 -6.44
N SER A 239 -0.18 -18.02 -5.77
CA SER A 239 -1.41 -18.64 -6.27
C SER A 239 -1.96 -18.02 -7.56
N LEU A 240 -1.62 -16.75 -7.85
CA LEU A 240 -2.06 -16.06 -9.07
C LEU A 240 -1.10 -16.26 -10.24
N PHE A 241 0.22 -16.32 -9.98
CA PHE A 241 1.21 -16.12 -11.03
C PHE A 241 2.33 -17.16 -11.05
N PHE A 242 2.52 -17.94 -9.99
CA PHE A 242 3.65 -18.85 -9.84
C PHE A 242 3.20 -20.22 -9.29
N PRO A 243 2.45 -21.00 -10.08
CA PRO A 243 1.93 -22.30 -9.63
C PRO A 243 3.04 -23.31 -9.29
N GLU A 244 4.25 -23.11 -9.82
CA GLU A 244 5.46 -23.90 -9.51
C GLU A 244 6.09 -23.54 -8.15
N GLY A 245 5.59 -22.51 -7.49
CA GLY A 245 6.07 -22.02 -6.20
C GLY A 245 6.81 -20.67 -6.30
N LEU A 246 6.74 -19.90 -5.23
CA LEU A 246 7.43 -18.62 -5.06
C LEU A 246 8.14 -18.57 -3.71
N GLN A 247 9.45 -18.36 -3.72
CA GLN A 247 10.19 -18.09 -2.50
C GLN A 247 10.03 -16.62 -2.10
N TYR A 248 9.56 -16.38 -0.87
CA TYR A 248 9.40 -15.04 -0.32
C TYR A 248 9.67 -15.01 1.19
N THR A 249 10.12 -13.85 1.68
CA THR A 249 10.42 -13.64 3.09
C THR A 249 9.36 -12.76 3.73
N LYS A 250 8.94 -13.08 4.95
CA LYS A 250 8.07 -12.21 5.77
C LYS A 250 8.90 -11.05 6.32
N LYS A 251 8.42 -9.82 6.13
CA LYS A 251 9.03 -8.62 6.68
C LYS A 251 7.94 -7.68 7.18
N PRO A 252 7.55 -7.83 8.46
CA PRO A 252 6.55 -6.97 9.08
C PRO A 252 6.97 -5.50 9.02
N THR A 253 6.00 -4.61 8.74
CA THR A 253 6.22 -3.16 8.75
C THR A 253 5.86 -2.51 10.09
N ARG A 254 5.14 -3.23 10.95
CA ARG A 254 4.74 -2.86 12.31
C ARG A 254 4.41 -4.13 13.11
N LYS A 255 4.24 -4.00 14.43
CA LYS A 255 3.78 -5.10 15.28
C LYS A 255 2.51 -5.75 14.70
N GLU A 256 2.39 -7.06 14.79
CA GLU A 256 1.25 -7.87 14.25
C GLU A 256 1.08 -7.83 12.73
N CYS A 257 1.94 -7.15 11.98
CA CYS A 257 1.90 -7.18 10.52
C CYS A 257 2.42 -8.52 9.98
N GLY A 258 1.67 -9.15 9.06
CA GLY A 258 2.07 -10.40 8.43
C GLY A 258 2.66 -10.25 7.02
N CYS A 259 2.92 -9.02 6.57
CA CYS A 259 3.30 -8.76 5.17
C CYS A 259 4.62 -9.40 4.75
N THR A 260 4.65 -9.79 3.48
CA THR A 260 5.85 -10.19 2.75
C THR A 260 6.78 -9.00 2.51
N GLU A 261 8.08 -9.26 2.42
CA GLU A 261 9.09 -8.25 2.08
C GLU A 261 8.75 -7.56 0.76
N SER A 262 8.83 -6.25 0.75
CA SER A 262 8.52 -5.43 -0.42
C SER A 262 9.22 -4.09 -0.36
N THR A 263 9.40 -3.46 -1.51
CA THR A 263 9.90 -2.09 -1.63
C THR A 263 8.74 -1.17 -1.99
N ASP A 264 8.45 -0.17 -1.14
CA ASP A 264 7.41 0.83 -1.38
C ASP A 264 8.00 2.05 -2.07
N ILE A 265 7.46 2.40 -3.25
CA ILE A 265 7.96 3.51 -4.08
C ILE A 265 7.25 4.85 -3.87
N GLY A 266 6.31 4.91 -2.93
CA GLY A 266 5.63 6.16 -2.60
C GLY A 266 6.36 7.02 -1.60
N THR A 267 5.91 8.26 -1.49
CA THR A 267 6.44 9.28 -0.59
C THR A 267 5.36 9.74 0.39
N TYR A 268 5.74 9.98 1.65
CA TYR A 268 4.84 10.59 2.64
C TYR A 268 4.52 12.04 2.27
N ASP A 269 3.39 12.54 2.75
CA ASP A 269 2.92 13.92 2.52
C ASP A 269 2.73 14.28 1.03
N THR A 270 2.25 13.32 0.22
CA THR A 270 2.02 13.54 -1.21
C THR A 270 0.60 13.20 -1.67
N CYS A 271 -0.22 12.50 -0.87
CA CYS A 271 -1.55 12.05 -1.28
C CYS A 271 -2.63 13.14 -1.12
N PRO A 272 -3.30 13.60 -2.21
CA PRO A 272 -4.31 14.66 -2.15
C PRO A 272 -5.69 14.23 -1.63
N HIS A 273 -5.98 12.95 -1.39
CA HIS A 273 -7.31 12.48 -0.92
C HIS A 273 -7.83 13.20 0.32
N GLY A 274 -6.93 13.64 1.19
CA GLY A 274 -7.29 14.41 2.37
C GLY A 274 -8.06 13.64 3.44
N CYS A 275 -7.91 12.32 3.53
CA CYS A 275 -8.51 11.50 4.58
C CYS A 275 -8.06 11.98 5.97
N VAL A 276 -9.02 12.19 6.87
CA VAL A 276 -8.76 12.73 8.22
C VAL A 276 -7.91 11.76 9.06
N TYR A 277 -8.11 10.47 8.86
CA TYR A 277 -7.41 9.38 9.56
C TYR A 277 -6.07 8.97 8.93
N CYS A 278 -5.59 9.72 7.94
CA CYS A 278 -4.40 9.33 7.18
C CYS A 278 -3.13 9.34 8.02
N TYR A 279 -2.46 8.19 8.12
CA TYR A 279 -1.16 8.09 8.77
C TYR A 279 0.00 8.55 7.86
N ALA A 280 -0.22 8.65 6.56
CA ALA A 280 0.82 8.98 5.59
C ALA A 280 1.02 10.49 5.39
N ASN A 281 0.01 11.30 5.70
CA ASN A 281 0.10 12.75 5.58
C ASN A 281 0.17 13.43 6.94
N VAL A 282 1.02 14.44 7.09
CA VAL A 282 1.02 15.32 8.27
C VAL A 282 -0.19 16.23 8.23
N ASN A 283 -0.45 16.83 7.07
CA ASN A 283 -1.66 17.63 6.84
C ASN A 283 -1.99 17.70 5.34
N LYS A 284 -3.26 18.03 5.05
CA LYS A 284 -3.77 18.13 3.68
C LYS A 284 -3.03 19.18 2.83
N ARG A 285 -2.68 20.33 3.42
CA ARG A 285 -2.01 21.44 2.70
C ARG A 285 -0.64 20.99 2.19
N LYS A 286 0.16 20.34 3.04
CA LYS A 286 1.49 19.86 2.67
C LYS A 286 1.41 18.84 1.53
N ALA A 287 0.49 17.88 1.63
CA ALA A 287 0.28 16.89 0.58
C ALA A 287 -0.15 17.51 -0.75
N TYR A 288 -1.04 18.51 -0.70
CA TYR A 288 -1.48 19.24 -1.89
C TYR A 288 -0.35 20.07 -2.52
N GLN A 289 0.47 20.72 -1.71
CA GLN A 289 1.65 21.44 -2.18
C GLN A 289 2.66 20.51 -2.87
N ALA A 290 2.93 19.35 -2.28
CA ALA A 290 3.82 18.35 -2.89
C ALA A 290 3.25 17.83 -4.20
N PHE A 291 1.93 17.59 -4.28
CA PHE A 291 1.27 17.20 -5.51
C PHE A 291 1.35 18.29 -6.58
N SER A 292 1.09 19.56 -6.24
CA SER A 292 1.14 20.69 -7.18
C SER A 292 2.54 20.96 -7.71
N ASN A 293 3.57 20.70 -6.91
CA ASN A 293 4.98 20.92 -7.28
C ASN A 293 5.62 19.67 -7.92
N HIS A 294 4.88 18.56 -7.97
CA HIS A 294 5.39 17.33 -8.53
C HIS A 294 5.57 17.41 -10.04
N ASP A 295 6.70 16.93 -10.51
CA ASP A 295 6.96 16.76 -11.94
C ASP A 295 6.86 15.25 -12.31
N LYS A 296 6.03 14.93 -13.32
CA LYS A 296 5.84 13.56 -13.80
C LYS A 296 7.11 12.91 -14.34
N ASP A 297 8.11 13.71 -14.73
CA ASP A 297 9.40 13.25 -15.26
C ASP A 297 10.48 13.17 -14.15
N SER A 298 10.15 13.56 -12.91
CA SER A 298 11.00 13.35 -11.74
C SER A 298 11.21 11.87 -11.45
N ALA A 299 12.42 11.46 -11.12
CA ALA A 299 12.67 10.09 -10.65
C ALA A 299 12.06 9.83 -9.27
N PHE A 300 11.86 10.86 -8.45
CA PHE A 300 11.34 10.77 -7.07
C PHE A 300 9.95 11.35 -6.98
N LEU A 301 9.01 10.56 -6.49
CA LEU A 301 7.61 10.97 -6.37
C LEU A 301 7.45 12.13 -5.37
N GLY A 302 6.71 13.18 -5.78
CA GLY A 302 6.43 14.35 -4.95
C GLY A 302 7.49 15.44 -5.01
N TYR A 303 8.48 15.32 -5.89
CA TYR A 303 9.58 16.28 -6.05
C TYR A 303 9.64 16.83 -7.48
N SER A 304 10.29 17.97 -7.63
CA SER A 304 10.56 18.58 -8.92
C SER A 304 11.64 17.79 -9.70
N LYS A 305 11.66 17.96 -11.01
CA LYS A 305 12.69 17.34 -11.86
C LYS A 305 14.09 17.82 -11.48
N ALA A 306 14.26 19.10 -11.19
CA ALA A 306 15.56 19.68 -10.82
C ALA A 306 16.13 19.08 -9.52
N GLU A 307 15.30 18.87 -8.49
CA GLU A 307 15.71 18.18 -7.26
C GLU A 307 16.09 16.73 -7.55
N SER A 308 15.28 16.05 -8.35
CA SER A 308 15.51 14.69 -8.76
C SER A 308 16.84 14.50 -9.48
N ASP A 309 17.13 15.32 -10.47
CA ASP A 309 18.37 15.23 -11.28
C ASP A 309 19.60 15.45 -10.41
N ARG A 310 19.55 16.40 -9.48
CA ARG A 310 20.62 16.62 -8.49
C ARG A 310 20.87 15.37 -7.65
N TRP A 311 19.83 14.73 -7.13
CA TRP A 311 19.96 13.53 -6.29
C TRP A 311 20.41 12.31 -7.06
N LEU A 312 20.00 12.14 -8.31
CA LEU A 312 20.52 11.09 -9.17
C LEU A 312 22.01 11.25 -9.40
N ALA A 313 22.50 12.47 -9.65
CA ALA A 313 23.93 12.75 -9.79
C ALA A 313 24.72 12.44 -8.50
N GLU A 314 24.16 12.77 -7.31
CA GLU A 314 24.76 12.40 -6.02
C GLU A 314 24.88 10.89 -5.82
N ILE A 315 23.82 10.14 -6.15
CA ILE A 315 23.79 8.67 -6.06
C ILE A 315 24.82 8.06 -6.99
N GLN A 316 24.94 8.53 -8.23
CA GLN A 316 25.91 8.06 -9.19
C GLN A 316 27.35 8.30 -8.72
N LYS A 317 27.65 9.51 -8.24
CA LYS A 317 28.97 9.85 -7.67
C LYS A 317 29.35 8.95 -6.50
N SER A 318 28.39 8.61 -5.62
CA SER A 318 28.65 7.74 -4.48
C SER A 318 28.92 6.29 -4.89
N LYS A 319 28.20 5.77 -5.89
CA LYS A 319 28.46 4.43 -6.46
C LYS A 319 29.83 4.35 -7.10
N PHE A 320 30.24 5.37 -7.86
CA PHE A 320 31.56 5.43 -8.50
C PHE A 320 32.71 5.47 -7.48
N LYS A 321 32.56 6.28 -6.42
CA LYS A 321 33.53 6.29 -5.31
C LYS A 321 33.69 4.92 -4.65
N TYR A 322 32.59 4.22 -4.41
CA TYR A 322 32.60 2.91 -3.79
C TYR A 322 33.23 1.85 -4.69
N GLN A 323 32.94 1.84 -5.99
CA GLN A 323 33.57 0.95 -6.96
C GLN A 323 35.09 1.17 -7.06
N ASN A 324 35.54 2.43 -7.10
CA ASN A 324 36.96 2.77 -7.10
C ASN A 324 37.65 2.36 -5.79
N TYR A 325 36.98 2.47 -4.65
CA TYR A 325 37.50 2.00 -3.36
C TYR A 325 37.69 0.46 -3.38
N ILE A 326 36.72 -0.29 -3.84
CA ILE A 326 36.79 -1.75 -3.95
C ILE A 326 37.92 -2.17 -4.93
N SER A 327 38.04 -1.51 -6.08
CA SER A 327 39.14 -1.76 -7.02
C SER A 327 40.52 -1.55 -6.39
N LYS A 328 40.67 -0.44 -5.64
CA LYS A 328 41.92 -0.17 -4.92
C LYS A 328 42.24 -1.21 -3.84
N CYS A 329 41.20 -1.65 -3.08
CA CYS A 329 41.40 -2.70 -2.09
C CYS A 329 41.77 -4.05 -2.71
N LYS A 330 41.18 -4.40 -3.85
CA LYS A 330 41.55 -5.62 -4.59
C LYS A 330 42.97 -5.57 -5.16
N SER A 331 43.39 -4.43 -5.67
CA SER A 331 44.77 -4.25 -6.18
C SER A 331 45.81 -4.28 -5.06
N SER A 332 45.50 -3.75 -3.86
CA SER A 332 46.41 -3.81 -2.72
C SER A 332 46.55 -5.22 -2.12
N VAL A 333 45.51 -6.05 -2.19
CA VAL A 333 45.60 -7.47 -1.76
C VAL A 333 46.45 -8.28 -2.73
N LEU A 334 46.34 -8.04 -4.04
CA LEU A 334 47.15 -8.73 -5.05
C LEU A 334 48.63 -8.35 -5.02
N THR A 335 48.99 -7.19 -4.50
CA THR A 335 50.40 -6.75 -4.36
C THR A 335 51.05 -7.27 -3.07
N HIS A 336 50.30 -7.81 -2.09
CA HIS A 336 50.86 -8.40 -0.90
C HIS A 336 51.18 -9.90 -1.01
N ASP A 337 50.61 -10.61 -2.00
CA ASP A 337 50.85 -12.04 -2.24
C ASP A 337 52.06 -12.35 -3.15
N ILE A 338 52.68 -11.33 -3.72
CA ILE A 338 53.85 -11.53 -4.63
C ILE A 338 55.20 -11.40 -3.90
N GLY A 339 55.17 -11.17 -2.59
CA GLY A 339 56.40 -10.84 -1.80
C GLY A 339 56.95 -11.94 -0.91
N LYS A 340 56.50 -13.19 -0.97
CA LYS A 340 57.04 -14.29 -0.18
C LYS A 340 57.27 -15.54 -1.04
N ASP A 341 58.30 -15.53 -1.85
CA ASP A 341 59.02 -16.70 -2.27
C ASP A 341 60.35 -16.26 -2.90
N LYS A 342 61.41 -16.29 -2.14
CA LYS A 342 62.79 -16.51 -2.58
C LYS A 342 63.61 -17.12 -1.43
N PRO A 343 64.57 -17.92 -1.77
CA PRO A 343 64.94 -19.20 -1.20
C PRO A 343 65.72 -19.09 0.11
#